data_c70817bba0356acc6d38781e3a1f97c9
#
_entry.id   c70817bba0356acc6d38781e3a1f97c9
#
_cell.length_a   1.000
_cell.length_b   1.000
_cell.length_c   1.000
_cell.angle_alpha   90.00
_cell.angle_beta   90.00
_cell.angle_gamma   90.00
#
_symmetry.space_group_name_H-M   'P 1'
#
loop_
_entity.id
_entity.type
_entity.pdbx_description
1 polymer ?
#
loop_
_entity_poly.entity_id
_entity_poly.type
_entity_poly.pdbx_seq_one_letter_code
_entity_poly.pdbx_strand_id
1 'polypeptide(L)'
;MVSLLIATVVGISSGILIVRFAGISRAVLSFVNIVQTIPSIALLGFLLPFFGIGVTPAIIALFLYALLPIVRNTYAGIDGVDAAVIEAARGLGMTDRQVLTKVQLPIATPVIFAGVRTALVINIGVATLCALIAAGGLGEYIFRGIAVNNVNMILAGAIPASLLAIALDALLGIAQKYIQHVLKPLMAIVSLLITGLLVYQLIQTGSSSARDEFIAGFNSEFMEREDGYPGLQNTYGFSMNAVEMEIGLMYEALRSEKVDVISGFSTDGRIAAYNLRVLEDDLNYFPPYYAAPLARRPILTQYPELAEIFKKLAGKITEEDMMEMNYQVDREKRSPSAVARAFLDESGFSTVPKKEGEADLVVGSKNFTENFILAEMFAALIELESNLTVELRQGFGGTKLLMDAIKNGDVDMYPEYTGTALLVMLQPPAHVIDSLIGSPERVYQYVQKECRDK
;
A
#
# COMPACT_ATOMS: atom_id res chain seq x y z
N MET A 1 -11.72 4.85 -15.09
CA MET A 1 -12.39 4.99 -16.41
C MET A 1 -11.49 5.65 -17.46
N VAL A 2 -10.81 6.77 -17.17
CA VAL A 2 -9.90 7.45 -18.12
C VAL A 2 -8.80 6.51 -18.62
N SER A 3 -8.10 5.79 -17.73
CA SER A 3 -7.07 4.82 -18.07
C SER A 3 -7.56 3.71 -19.01
N LEU A 4 -8.76 3.18 -18.75
CA LEU A 4 -9.37 2.14 -19.60
C LEU A 4 -9.71 2.66 -20.99
N LEU A 5 -10.24 3.88 -21.11
CA LEU A 5 -10.55 4.49 -22.40
C LEU A 5 -9.27 4.69 -23.23
N ILE A 6 -8.21 5.24 -22.63
CA ILE A 6 -6.92 5.41 -23.29
C ILE A 6 -6.36 4.03 -23.70
N ALA A 7 -6.39 3.05 -22.78
CA ALA A 7 -5.91 1.69 -23.06
C ALA A 7 -6.71 1.01 -24.17
N THR A 8 -8.03 1.26 -24.26
CA THR A 8 -8.86 0.70 -25.32
C THR A 8 -8.46 1.24 -26.68
N VAL A 9 -8.27 2.56 -26.81
CA VAL A 9 -7.85 3.16 -28.09
C VAL A 9 -6.45 2.70 -28.47
N VAL A 10 -5.48 2.80 -27.56
CA VAL A 10 -4.09 2.40 -27.83
C VAL A 10 -3.99 0.90 -28.05
N GLY A 11 -4.66 0.08 -27.23
CA GLY A 11 -4.63 -1.37 -27.31
C GLY A 11 -5.25 -1.94 -28.58
N ILE A 12 -6.42 -1.43 -28.99
CA ILE A 12 -7.05 -1.84 -30.27
C ILE A 12 -6.18 -1.39 -31.43
N SER A 13 -5.68 -0.16 -31.45
CA SER A 13 -4.82 0.33 -32.52
C SER A 13 -3.53 -0.47 -32.63
N SER A 14 -2.90 -0.77 -31.49
CA SER A 14 -1.68 -1.62 -31.44
C SER A 14 -1.98 -3.04 -31.90
N GLY A 15 -3.11 -3.64 -31.47
CA GLY A 15 -3.56 -4.97 -31.91
C GLY A 15 -3.78 -5.06 -33.42
N ILE A 16 -4.39 -4.05 -34.02
CA ILE A 16 -4.56 -3.96 -35.48
C ILE A 16 -3.21 -3.83 -36.18
N LEU A 17 -2.29 -3.01 -35.63
CA LEU A 17 -0.98 -2.75 -36.21
C LEU A 17 -0.13 -4.03 -36.25
N ILE A 18 -0.11 -4.81 -35.16
CA ILE A 18 0.70 -6.01 -35.06
C ILE A 18 0.20 -7.17 -35.95
N VAL A 19 -1.11 -7.21 -36.29
CA VAL A 19 -1.62 -8.13 -37.30
C VAL A 19 -1.04 -7.79 -38.67
N ARG A 20 -0.91 -6.51 -38.99
CA ARG A 20 -0.38 -6.06 -40.29
C ARG A 20 1.14 -6.21 -40.43
N PHE A 21 1.87 -6.16 -39.31
CA PHE A 21 3.32 -6.22 -39.28
C PHE A 21 3.79 -7.38 -38.38
N ALA A 22 3.72 -8.61 -38.92
CA ALA A 22 4.04 -9.84 -38.18
C ALA A 22 5.44 -9.85 -37.53
N GLY A 23 6.41 -9.10 -38.07
CA GLY A 23 7.75 -8.94 -37.48
C GLY A 23 7.74 -8.21 -36.12
N ILE A 24 6.77 -7.36 -35.87
CA ILE A 24 6.66 -6.56 -34.62
C ILE A 24 5.75 -7.25 -33.60
N SER A 25 4.89 -8.17 -34.03
CA SER A 25 3.86 -8.78 -33.17
C SER A 25 4.46 -9.45 -31.94
N ARG A 26 5.56 -10.20 -32.14
CA ARG A 26 6.24 -10.91 -31.06
C ARG A 26 6.83 -9.96 -30.01
N ALA A 27 7.43 -8.85 -30.45
CA ALA A 27 8.00 -7.86 -29.56
C ALA A 27 6.91 -7.12 -28.74
N VAL A 28 5.83 -6.68 -29.38
CA VAL A 28 4.73 -5.96 -28.68
C VAL A 28 4.02 -6.88 -27.69
N LEU A 29 3.68 -8.12 -28.11
CA LEU A 29 3.04 -9.08 -27.20
C LEU A 29 3.94 -9.47 -26.05
N SER A 30 5.26 -9.61 -26.28
CA SER A 30 6.22 -9.86 -25.20
C SER A 30 6.31 -8.69 -24.23
N PHE A 31 6.35 -7.46 -24.73
CA PHE A 31 6.37 -6.26 -23.87
C PHE A 31 5.15 -6.19 -22.96
N VAL A 32 3.94 -6.29 -23.51
CA VAL A 32 2.72 -6.20 -22.70
C VAL A 32 2.57 -7.40 -21.75
N ASN A 33 3.07 -8.58 -22.10
CA ASN A 33 3.15 -9.72 -21.21
C ASN A 33 4.09 -9.44 -20.03
N ILE A 34 5.30 -8.92 -20.27
CA ILE A 34 6.26 -8.57 -19.21
C ILE A 34 5.65 -7.58 -18.23
N VAL A 35 5.00 -6.52 -18.74
CA VAL A 35 4.36 -5.52 -17.88
C VAL A 35 3.33 -6.16 -16.94
N GLN A 36 2.54 -7.11 -17.42
CA GLN A 36 1.52 -7.78 -16.58
C GLN A 36 2.10 -8.79 -15.59
N THR A 37 3.34 -9.27 -15.79
CA THR A 37 4.01 -10.13 -14.79
C THR A 37 4.54 -9.35 -13.59
N ILE A 38 4.70 -8.04 -13.72
CA ILE A 38 5.13 -7.19 -12.60
C ILE A 38 3.97 -7.13 -11.58
N PRO A 39 4.19 -7.45 -10.28
CA PRO A 39 3.16 -7.29 -9.28
C PRO A 39 2.65 -5.84 -9.22
N SER A 40 1.32 -5.67 -9.10
CA SER A 40 0.70 -4.32 -9.18
C SER A 40 1.26 -3.34 -8.15
N ILE A 41 1.49 -3.78 -6.92
CA ILE A 41 2.10 -2.96 -5.87
C ILE A 41 3.54 -2.55 -6.25
N ALA A 42 4.32 -3.47 -6.84
CA ALA A 42 5.68 -3.17 -7.29
C ALA A 42 5.69 -2.16 -8.45
N LEU A 43 4.75 -2.27 -9.40
CA LEU A 43 4.61 -1.30 -10.48
C LEU A 43 4.22 0.08 -9.94
N LEU A 44 3.25 0.15 -9.01
CA LEU A 44 2.89 1.39 -8.34
C LEU A 44 4.10 2.01 -7.65
N GLY A 45 4.85 1.25 -6.84
CA GLY A 45 6.07 1.71 -6.18
C GLY A 45 7.14 2.20 -7.15
N PHE A 46 7.32 1.51 -8.29
CA PHE A 46 8.28 1.91 -9.33
C PHE A 46 7.92 3.26 -9.98
N LEU A 47 6.63 3.58 -10.11
CA LEU A 47 6.18 4.84 -10.72
C LEU A 47 6.32 6.06 -9.79
N LEU A 48 6.41 5.86 -8.47
CA LEU A 48 6.44 6.96 -7.49
C LEU A 48 7.61 7.93 -7.68
N PRO A 49 8.87 7.50 -7.87
CA PRO A 49 10.00 8.43 -8.05
C PRO A 49 9.85 9.34 -9.28
N PHE A 50 9.11 8.90 -10.30
CA PHE A 50 8.95 9.64 -11.56
C PHE A 50 7.71 10.53 -11.58
N PHE A 51 6.61 10.08 -10.99
CA PHE A 51 5.29 10.74 -11.11
C PHE A 51 4.71 11.21 -9.77
N GLY A 52 5.40 10.92 -8.66
CA GLY A 52 4.93 11.21 -7.32
C GLY A 52 3.77 10.30 -6.90
N ILE A 53 3.01 10.73 -5.89
CA ILE A 53 1.83 10.03 -5.36
C ILE A 53 0.54 10.53 -6.03
N GLY A 54 -0.57 9.80 -5.81
CA GLY A 54 -1.91 10.22 -6.20
C GLY A 54 -2.39 9.64 -7.53
N VAL A 55 -3.26 10.37 -8.19
CA VAL A 55 -4.03 9.89 -9.35
C VAL A 55 -3.17 9.65 -10.59
N THR A 56 -2.10 10.41 -10.79
CA THR A 56 -1.26 10.32 -12.00
C THR A 56 -0.57 8.95 -12.14
N PRO A 57 0.23 8.46 -11.18
CA PRO A 57 0.83 7.13 -11.27
C PRO A 57 -0.23 6.02 -11.28
N ALA A 58 -1.37 6.22 -10.61
CA ALA A 58 -2.48 5.27 -10.66
C ALA A 58 -3.04 5.11 -12.09
N ILE A 59 -3.28 6.22 -12.80
CA ILE A 59 -3.77 6.17 -14.19
C ILE A 59 -2.77 5.45 -15.09
N ILE A 60 -1.47 5.70 -14.94
CA ILE A 60 -0.41 5.06 -15.73
C ILE A 60 -0.38 3.56 -15.47
N ALA A 61 -0.40 3.13 -14.19
CA ALA A 61 -0.43 1.72 -13.84
C ALA A 61 -1.66 1.01 -14.40
N LEU A 62 -2.85 1.57 -14.19
CA LEU A 62 -4.11 1.05 -14.71
C LEU A 62 -4.13 0.97 -16.24
N PHE A 63 -3.55 1.94 -16.93
CA PHE A 63 -3.38 1.93 -18.38
C PHE A 63 -2.51 0.75 -18.82
N LEU A 64 -1.36 0.57 -18.18
CA LEU A 64 -0.42 -0.51 -18.51
C LEU A 64 -1.04 -1.89 -18.30
N TYR A 65 -1.77 -2.10 -17.19
CA TYR A 65 -2.44 -3.37 -16.92
C TYR A 65 -3.60 -3.68 -17.88
N ALA A 66 -4.30 -2.66 -18.35
CA ALA A 66 -5.37 -2.82 -19.32
C ALA A 66 -4.89 -3.17 -20.73
N LEU A 67 -3.65 -2.83 -21.09
CA LEU A 67 -3.12 -3.01 -22.44
C LEU A 67 -3.09 -4.48 -22.86
N LEU A 68 -2.59 -5.40 -22.01
CA LEU A 68 -2.39 -6.79 -22.42
C LEU A 68 -3.70 -7.48 -22.87
N PRO A 69 -4.78 -7.51 -22.05
CA PRO A 69 -6.00 -8.17 -22.48
C PRO A 69 -6.59 -7.55 -23.73
N ILE A 70 -6.47 -6.22 -23.92
CA ILE A 70 -7.01 -5.53 -25.09
C ILE A 70 -6.17 -5.83 -26.34
N VAL A 71 -4.85 -5.68 -26.29
CA VAL A 71 -3.94 -5.95 -27.43
C VAL A 71 -4.04 -7.40 -27.83
N ARG A 72 -3.96 -8.33 -26.86
CA ARG A 72 -3.98 -9.77 -27.12
C ARG A 72 -5.28 -10.24 -27.76
N ASN A 73 -6.44 -9.79 -27.22
CA ASN A 73 -7.73 -10.16 -27.77
C ASN A 73 -8.01 -9.47 -29.12
N THR A 74 -7.50 -8.26 -29.34
CA THR A 74 -7.61 -7.62 -30.65
C THR A 74 -6.79 -8.39 -31.70
N TYR A 75 -5.54 -8.74 -31.38
CA TYR A 75 -4.70 -9.55 -32.24
C TYR A 75 -5.37 -10.91 -32.54
N ALA A 76 -5.72 -11.67 -31.50
CA ALA A 76 -6.31 -12.99 -31.63
C ALA A 76 -7.66 -12.98 -32.38
N GLY A 77 -8.49 -11.95 -32.15
CA GLY A 77 -9.76 -11.81 -32.82
C GLY A 77 -9.64 -11.57 -34.33
N ILE A 78 -8.65 -10.76 -34.74
CA ILE A 78 -8.42 -10.45 -36.15
C ILE A 78 -7.69 -11.60 -36.86
N ASP A 79 -6.67 -12.17 -36.23
CA ASP A 79 -5.86 -13.27 -36.74
C ASP A 79 -6.69 -14.58 -36.84
N GLY A 80 -7.64 -14.77 -35.91
CA GLY A 80 -8.51 -15.95 -35.87
C GLY A 80 -9.67 -15.94 -36.86
N VAL A 81 -9.78 -14.96 -37.75
CA VAL A 81 -10.82 -14.97 -38.81
C VAL A 81 -10.48 -16.03 -39.84
N ASP A 82 -11.47 -16.86 -40.17
CA ASP A 82 -11.31 -17.98 -41.12
C ASP A 82 -10.68 -17.52 -42.44
N ALA A 83 -9.61 -18.21 -42.82
CA ALA A 83 -8.87 -17.94 -44.06
C ALA A 83 -9.75 -18.02 -45.31
N ALA A 84 -10.74 -18.93 -45.33
CA ALA A 84 -11.68 -19.06 -46.45
C ALA A 84 -12.55 -17.81 -46.62
N VAL A 85 -12.93 -17.16 -45.51
CA VAL A 85 -13.70 -15.90 -45.56
C VAL A 85 -12.81 -14.75 -46.10
N ILE A 86 -11.54 -14.73 -45.73
CA ILE A 86 -10.57 -13.74 -46.24
C ILE A 86 -10.32 -13.93 -47.72
N GLU A 87 -10.11 -15.17 -48.16
CA GLU A 87 -9.90 -15.50 -49.58
C GLU A 87 -11.14 -15.16 -50.42
N ALA A 88 -12.33 -15.48 -49.95
CA ALA A 88 -13.57 -15.12 -50.64
C ALA A 88 -13.70 -13.59 -50.79
N ALA A 89 -13.39 -12.82 -49.74
CA ALA A 89 -13.40 -11.36 -49.80
C ALA A 89 -12.39 -10.81 -50.81
N ARG A 90 -11.22 -11.39 -50.88
CA ARG A 90 -10.18 -11.03 -51.89
C ARG A 90 -10.62 -11.42 -53.31
N GLY A 91 -11.23 -12.60 -53.46
CA GLY A 91 -11.81 -13.06 -54.74
C GLY A 91 -12.91 -12.13 -55.28
N LEU A 92 -13.62 -11.44 -54.38
CA LEU A 92 -14.59 -10.38 -54.72
C LEU A 92 -13.94 -9.02 -55.03
N GLY A 93 -12.62 -8.94 -55.10
CA GLY A 93 -11.89 -7.73 -55.44
C GLY A 93 -11.71 -6.74 -54.30
N MET A 94 -11.91 -7.14 -53.03
CA MET A 94 -11.64 -6.28 -51.87
C MET A 94 -10.17 -6.04 -51.67
N THR A 95 -9.79 -4.78 -51.45
CA THR A 95 -8.45 -4.42 -51.03
C THR A 95 -8.19 -4.87 -49.58
N ASP A 96 -6.92 -5.07 -49.18
CA ASP A 96 -6.57 -5.48 -47.78
C ASP A 96 -7.16 -4.56 -46.72
N ARG A 97 -7.27 -3.25 -46.99
CA ARG A 97 -7.94 -2.31 -46.10
C ARG A 97 -9.46 -2.59 -46.01
N GLN A 98 -10.08 -2.96 -47.09
CA GLN A 98 -11.52 -3.33 -47.12
C GLN A 98 -11.75 -4.67 -46.42
N VAL A 99 -10.87 -5.65 -46.63
CA VAL A 99 -10.90 -6.93 -45.93
C VAL A 99 -10.80 -6.71 -44.41
N LEU A 100 -9.82 -5.93 -43.96
CA LEU A 100 -9.65 -5.61 -42.55
C LEU A 100 -10.91 -4.91 -41.97
N THR A 101 -11.38 -3.83 -42.62
CA THR A 101 -12.41 -2.96 -42.02
C THR A 101 -13.82 -3.47 -42.19
N LYS A 102 -14.12 -4.21 -43.27
CA LYS A 102 -15.48 -4.68 -43.61
C LYS A 102 -15.71 -6.17 -43.28
N VAL A 103 -14.64 -6.96 -43.11
CA VAL A 103 -14.74 -8.40 -42.85
C VAL A 103 -14.11 -8.76 -41.50
N GLN A 104 -12.78 -8.56 -41.34
CA GLN A 104 -12.07 -9.02 -40.15
C GLN A 104 -12.49 -8.29 -38.86
N LEU A 105 -12.52 -6.96 -38.84
CA LEU A 105 -12.91 -6.20 -37.67
C LEU A 105 -14.34 -6.47 -37.20
N PRO A 106 -15.38 -6.51 -38.05
CA PRO A 106 -16.72 -6.89 -37.65
C PRO A 106 -16.80 -8.29 -37.04
N ILE A 107 -16.11 -9.27 -37.62
CA ILE A 107 -16.07 -10.65 -37.10
C ILE A 107 -15.28 -10.73 -35.80
N ALA A 108 -14.17 -9.98 -35.66
CA ALA A 108 -13.32 -9.93 -34.46
C ALA A 108 -13.96 -9.15 -33.30
N THR A 109 -14.97 -8.29 -33.57
CA THR A 109 -15.55 -7.39 -32.55
C THR A 109 -15.94 -8.11 -31.24
N PRO A 110 -16.59 -9.27 -31.21
CA PRO A 110 -16.91 -9.95 -29.94
C PRO A 110 -15.67 -10.31 -29.11
N VAL A 111 -14.58 -10.73 -29.76
CA VAL A 111 -13.31 -11.09 -29.10
C VAL A 111 -12.60 -9.84 -28.60
N ILE A 112 -12.58 -8.76 -29.37
CA ILE A 112 -12.03 -7.47 -28.95
C ILE A 112 -12.76 -6.96 -27.71
N PHE A 113 -14.11 -7.00 -27.71
CA PHE A 113 -14.90 -6.60 -26.55
C PHE A 113 -14.66 -7.47 -25.32
N ALA A 114 -14.47 -8.77 -25.50
CA ALA A 114 -14.07 -9.65 -24.39
C ALA A 114 -12.75 -9.18 -23.75
N GLY A 115 -11.80 -8.73 -24.56
CA GLY A 115 -10.55 -8.13 -24.07
C GLY A 115 -10.76 -6.86 -23.25
N VAL A 116 -11.64 -5.95 -23.72
CA VAL A 116 -11.97 -4.71 -23.00
C VAL A 116 -12.68 -5.00 -21.68
N ARG A 117 -13.62 -5.97 -21.67
CA ARG A 117 -14.32 -6.39 -20.44
C ARG A 117 -13.35 -7.00 -19.42
N THR A 118 -12.45 -7.85 -19.88
CA THR A 118 -11.39 -8.41 -19.01
C THR A 118 -10.51 -7.30 -18.43
N ALA A 119 -10.10 -6.34 -19.26
CA ALA A 119 -9.32 -5.19 -18.81
C ALA A 119 -10.07 -4.34 -17.77
N LEU A 120 -11.38 -4.14 -17.94
CA LEU A 120 -12.22 -3.42 -16.98
C LEU A 120 -12.19 -4.08 -15.60
N VAL A 121 -12.45 -5.39 -15.54
CA VAL A 121 -12.51 -6.14 -14.28
C VAL A 121 -11.15 -6.11 -13.57
N ILE A 122 -10.06 -6.35 -14.31
CA ILE A 122 -8.69 -6.24 -13.76
C ILE A 122 -8.43 -4.84 -13.22
N ASN A 123 -8.79 -3.80 -13.98
CA ASN A 123 -8.58 -2.41 -13.57
C ASN A 123 -9.33 -2.03 -12.30
N ILE A 124 -10.52 -2.54 -12.06
CA ILE A 124 -11.24 -2.25 -10.81
C ILE A 124 -10.52 -2.87 -9.63
N GLY A 125 -10.02 -4.11 -9.76
CA GLY A 125 -9.20 -4.74 -8.72
C GLY A 125 -7.90 -3.99 -8.45
N VAL A 126 -7.17 -3.60 -9.49
CA VAL A 126 -5.92 -2.83 -9.34
C VAL A 126 -6.20 -1.41 -8.82
N ALA A 127 -7.33 -0.80 -9.17
CA ALA A 127 -7.71 0.53 -8.69
C ALA A 127 -7.89 0.58 -7.17
N THR A 128 -8.34 -0.51 -6.54
CA THR A 128 -8.40 -0.56 -5.06
C THR A 128 -7.01 -0.49 -4.43
N LEU A 129 -5.98 -1.06 -5.08
CA LEU A 129 -4.59 -0.98 -4.60
C LEU A 129 -3.99 0.42 -4.75
N CYS A 130 -4.54 1.25 -5.65
CA CYS A 130 -4.05 2.62 -5.83
C CYS A 130 -4.31 3.52 -4.61
N ALA A 131 -5.18 3.11 -3.69
CA ALA A 131 -5.35 3.78 -2.40
C ALA A 131 -4.03 3.84 -1.60
N LEU A 132 -3.16 2.82 -1.73
CA LEU A 132 -1.84 2.79 -1.05
C LEU A 132 -0.91 3.93 -1.47
N ILE A 133 -1.13 4.50 -2.64
CA ILE A 133 -0.34 5.63 -3.17
C ILE A 133 -1.13 6.94 -3.17
N ALA A 134 -2.10 7.07 -2.27
CA ALA A 134 -2.93 8.27 -2.10
C ALA A 134 -3.78 8.64 -3.34
N ALA A 135 -4.19 7.67 -4.15
CA ALA A 135 -5.07 7.90 -5.29
C ALA A 135 -6.56 7.92 -4.93
N GLY A 136 -6.89 7.63 -3.69
CA GLY A 136 -8.25 7.67 -3.17
C GLY A 136 -9.14 6.48 -3.56
N GLY A 137 -10.41 6.60 -3.25
CA GLY A 137 -11.46 5.70 -3.71
C GLY A 137 -11.84 4.59 -2.72
N LEU A 138 -12.59 3.59 -3.21
CA LEU A 138 -13.12 2.51 -2.37
C LEU A 138 -12.02 1.64 -1.72
N GLY A 139 -10.81 1.68 -2.25
CA GLY A 139 -9.64 1.00 -1.69
C GLY A 139 -9.25 1.53 -0.31
N GLU A 140 -9.45 2.81 -0.02
CA GLU A 140 -9.17 3.41 1.28
C GLU A 140 -9.96 2.72 2.40
N TYR A 141 -11.25 2.49 2.20
CA TYR A 141 -12.08 1.77 3.18
C TYR A 141 -11.57 0.37 3.44
N ILE A 142 -11.07 -0.32 2.39
CA ILE A 142 -10.52 -1.67 2.52
C ILE A 142 -9.24 -1.64 3.35
N PHE A 143 -8.25 -0.81 2.98
CA PHE A 143 -6.96 -0.77 3.68
C PHE A 143 -7.07 -0.20 5.09
N ARG A 144 -7.88 0.84 5.26
CA ARG A 144 -8.19 1.40 6.58
C ARG A 144 -8.88 0.36 7.48
N GLY A 145 -9.87 -0.37 6.94
CA GLY A 145 -10.52 -1.46 7.65
C GLY A 145 -9.55 -2.59 8.03
N ILE A 146 -8.58 -2.93 7.17
CA ILE A 146 -7.51 -3.89 7.48
C ILE A 146 -6.62 -3.35 8.61
N ALA A 147 -6.17 -2.10 8.51
CA ALA A 147 -5.27 -1.49 9.49
C ALA A 147 -5.85 -1.44 10.90
N VAL A 148 -7.17 -1.19 11.02
CA VAL A 148 -7.88 -1.13 12.32
C VAL A 148 -8.67 -2.40 12.62
N ASN A 149 -8.47 -3.48 11.85
CA ASN A 149 -9.19 -4.77 11.98
C ASN A 149 -10.73 -4.60 12.08
N ASN A 150 -11.30 -3.79 11.18
CA ASN A 150 -12.72 -3.51 11.12
C ASN A 150 -13.36 -4.13 9.86
N VAL A 151 -13.98 -5.30 10.03
CA VAL A 151 -14.61 -6.06 8.93
C VAL A 151 -15.72 -5.25 8.24
N ASN A 152 -16.50 -4.46 8.98
CA ASN A 152 -17.58 -3.66 8.39
C ASN A 152 -17.01 -2.61 7.42
N MET A 153 -15.88 -2.00 7.75
CA MET A 153 -15.19 -1.03 6.89
C MET A 153 -14.60 -1.71 5.66
N ILE A 154 -14.01 -2.91 5.81
CA ILE A 154 -13.54 -3.72 4.66
C ILE A 154 -14.69 -4.01 3.71
N LEU A 155 -15.84 -4.45 4.25
CA LEU A 155 -17.03 -4.75 3.44
C LEU A 155 -17.62 -3.50 2.78
N ALA A 156 -17.60 -2.35 3.47
CA ALA A 156 -18.06 -1.07 2.92
C ALA A 156 -17.24 -0.62 1.70
N GLY A 157 -15.99 -1.02 1.59
CA GLY A 157 -15.16 -0.80 0.40
C GLY A 157 -15.31 -1.92 -0.65
N ALA A 158 -15.24 -3.19 -0.22
CA ALA A 158 -15.17 -4.34 -1.11
C ALA A 158 -16.50 -4.62 -1.83
N ILE A 159 -17.64 -4.52 -1.15
CA ILE A 159 -18.96 -4.78 -1.75
C ILE A 159 -19.28 -3.76 -2.85
N PRO A 160 -19.19 -2.44 -2.65
CA PRO A 160 -19.44 -1.48 -3.72
C PRO A 160 -18.45 -1.62 -4.88
N ALA A 161 -17.17 -1.90 -4.62
CA ALA A 161 -16.17 -2.14 -5.68
C ALA A 161 -16.54 -3.35 -6.55
N SER A 162 -16.95 -4.45 -5.92
CA SER A 162 -17.38 -5.67 -6.63
C SER A 162 -18.68 -5.44 -7.42
N LEU A 163 -19.66 -4.76 -6.83
CA LEU A 163 -20.90 -4.42 -7.50
C LEU A 163 -20.66 -3.49 -8.71
N LEU A 164 -19.75 -2.54 -8.56
CA LEU A 164 -19.33 -1.65 -9.65
C LEU A 164 -18.70 -2.46 -10.80
N ALA A 165 -17.83 -3.42 -10.48
CA ALA A 165 -17.22 -4.30 -11.49
C ALA A 165 -18.28 -5.10 -12.26
N ILE A 166 -19.21 -5.74 -11.55
CA ILE A 166 -20.29 -6.53 -12.13
C ILE A 166 -21.21 -5.65 -12.98
N ALA A 167 -21.62 -4.49 -12.48
CA ALA A 167 -22.51 -3.58 -13.20
C ALA A 167 -21.87 -3.06 -14.48
N LEU A 168 -20.60 -2.64 -14.42
CA LEU A 168 -19.88 -2.15 -15.60
C LEU A 168 -19.60 -3.27 -16.63
N ASP A 169 -19.27 -4.49 -16.17
CA ASP A 169 -19.12 -5.63 -17.06
C ASP A 169 -20.45 -5.99 -17.76
N ALA A 170 -21.56 -6.00 -17.02
CA ALA A 170 -22.88 -6.23 -17.58
C ALA A 170 -23.27 -5.15 -18.61
N LEU A 171 -23.00 -3.87 -18.31
CA LEU A 171 -23.24 -2.75 -19.22
C LEU A 171 -22.45 -2.90 -20.53
N LEU A 172 -21.15 -3.27 -20.43
CA LEU A 172 -20.34 -3.55 -21.62
C LEU A 172 -20.84 -4.78 -22.38
N GLY A 173 -21.34 -5.82 -21.68
CA GLY A 173 -21.95 -7.00 -22.30
C GLY A 173 -23.23 -6.66 -23.08
N ILE A 174 -24.04 -5.76 -22.53
CA ILE A 174 -25.24 -5.24 -23.24
C ILE A 174 -24.81 -4.39 -24.44
N ALA A 175 -23.89 -3.46 -24.26
CA ALA A 175 -23.36 -2.63 -25.33
C ALA A 175 -22.77 -3.46 -26.47
N GLN A 176 -22.09 -4.57 -26.18
CA GLN A 176 -21.56 -5.50 -27.17
C GLN A 176 -22.64 -6.06 -28.12
N LYS A 177 -23.85 -6.36 -27.61
CA LYS A 177 -24.95 -6.88 -28.40
C LYS A 177 -25.49 -5.86 -29.42
N TYR A 178 -25.47 -4.56 -29.08
CA TYR A 178 -26.00 -3.50 -29.90
C TYR A 178 -24.96 -2.85 -30.83
N ILE A 179 -23.67 -3.04 -30.55
CA ILE A 179 -22.57 -2.32 -31.19
C ILE A 179 -22.40 -2.66 -32.67
N GLN A 180 -22.83 -3.86 -33.10
CA GLN A 180 -22.79 -4.24 -34.52
C GLN A 180 -23.61 -3.31 -35.40
N HIS A 181 -24.60 -2.60 -34.83
CA HIS A 181 -25.48 -1.65 -35.55
C HIS A 181 -25.05 -0.19 -35.32
N VAL A 182 -24.21 0.10 -34.35
CA VAL A 182 -23.90 1.48 -33.86
C VAL A 182 -22.41 1.82 -33.90
N LEU A 183 -21.56 0.98 -34.50
CA LEU A 183 -20.10 1.09 -34.43
C LEU A 183 -19.55 2.46 -34.86
N LYS A 184 -20.12 3.06 -35.94
CA LYS A 184 -19.63 4.36 -36.47
C LYS A 184 -19.93 5.54 -35.54
N PRO A 185 -21.17 5.75 -35.04
CA PRO A 185 -21.45 6.87 -34.14
C PRO A 185 -20.83 6.69 -32.76
N LEU A 186 -20.65 5.45 -32.25
CA LEU A 186 -20.03 5.19 -30.97
C LEU A 186 -18.54 5.51 -30.96
N MET A 187 -17.80 5.14 -32.00
CA MET A 187 -16.38 5.52 -32.16
C MET A 187 -16.21 7.05 -32.19
N ALA A 188 -17.12 7.76 -32.84
CA ALA A 188 -17.12 9.22 -32.86
C ALA A 188 -17.40 9.83 -31.47
N ILE A 189 -18.37 9.28 -30.73
CA ILE A 189 -18.73 9.73 -29.38
C ILE A 189 -17.60 9.46 -28.39
N VAL A 190 -16.99 8.26 -28.44
CA VAL A 190 -15.85 7.89 -27.58
C VAL A 190 -14.64 8.77 -27.88
N SER A 191 -14.35 9.04 -29.16
CA SER A 191 -13.27 9.97 -29.55
C SER A 191 -13.54 11.39 -29.05
N LEU A 192 -14.77 11.87 -29.14
CA LEU A 192 -15.18 13.19 -28.67
C LEU A 192 -15.07 13.31 -27.14
N LEU A 193 -15.50 12.27 -26.41
CA LEU A 193 -15.40 12.21 -24.95
C LEU A 193 -13.94 12.17 -24.48
N ILE A 194 -13.07 11.41 -25.17
CA ILE A 194 -11.64 11.37 -24.86
C ILE A 194 -11.00 12.75 -25.10
N THR A 195 -11.30 13.37 -26.23
CA THR A 195 -10.80 14.70 -26.57
C THR A 195 -11.31 15.74 -25.57
N GLY A 196 -12.58 15.68 -25.19
CA GLY A 196 -13.17 16.57 -24.19
C GLY A 196 -12.55 16.40 -22.79
N LEU A 197 -12.29 15.15 -22.39
CA LEU A 197 -11.63 14.83 -21.10
C LEU A 197 -10.16 15.25 -21.07
N LEU A 198 -9.44 15.06 -22.16
CA LEU A 198 -8.05 15.55 -22.31
C LEU A 198 -7.98 17.08 -22.28
N VAL A 199 -8.89 17.75 -22.97
CA VAL A 199 -9.00 19.23 -22.95
C VAL A 199 -9.37 19.72 -21.54
N TYR A 200 -10.31 19.06 -20.86
CA TYR A 200 -10.69 19.37 -19.48
C TYR A 200 -9.51 19.21 -18.50
N GLN A 201 -8.74 18.10 -18.61
CA GLN A 201 -7.54 17.92 -17.81
C GLN A 201 -6.44 18.95 -18.12
N LEU A 202 -6.22 19.28 -19.39
CA LEU A 202 -5.27 20.33 -19.79
C LEU A 202 -5.67 21.72 -19.25
N ILE A 203 -6.96 22.01 -19.16
CA ILE A 203 -7.47 23.26 -18.57
C ILE A 203 -7.26 23.26 -17.06
N GLN A 204 -7.48 22.11 -16.36
CA GLN A 204 -7.25 22.01 -14.92
C GLN A 204 -5.76 22.04 -14.54
N THR A 205 -4.88 21.44 -15.34
CA THR A 205 -3.42 21.51 -15.09
C THR A 205 -2.84 22.89 -15.37
N GLY A 206 -3.53 23.73 -16.17
CA GLY A 206 -3.17 25.13 -16.40
C GLY A 206 -3.57 26.09 -15.26
N SER A 207 -4.45 25.64 -14.36
CA SER A 207 -4.80 26.35 -13.13
C SER A 207 -3.95 25.82 -11.98
N SER A 208 -2.66 26.08 -12.00
CA SER A 208 -1.86 26.02 -10.76
C SER A 208 -2.29 27.20 -9.89
N SER A 209 -3.44 27.07 -9.23
CA SER A 209 -3.77 27.88 -8.07
C SER A 209 -2.62 27.72 -7.07
N ALA A 210 -2.09 28.82 -6.58
CA ALA A 210 -1.27 28.79 -5.37
C ALA A 210 -1.95 27.84 -4.38
N ARG A 211 -1.21 26.89 -3.80
CA ARG A 211 -1.74 26.01 -2.77
C ARG A 211 -2.05 26.90 -1.56
N ASP A 212 -3.32 27.28 -1.43
CA ASP A 212 -3.80 28.06 -0.29
C ASP A 212 -4.07 27.20 0.95
N GLU A 213 -3.96 25.87 0.84
CA GLU A 213 -4.30 24.93 1.90
C GLU A 213 -3.19 23.89 2.07
N PHE A 214 -2.74 23.70 3.31
CA PHE A 214 -1.77 22.68 3.66
C PHE A 214 -2.35 21.28 3.44
N ILE A 215 -1.56 20.42 2.82
CA ILE A 215 -1.91 19.00 2.61
C ILE A 215 -1.12 18.16 3.61
N ALA A 216 -1.84 17.38 4.41
CA ALA A 216 -1.26 16.45 5.36
C ALA A 216 -1.25 15.03 4.79
N GLY A 217 -0.15 14.29 5.00
CA GLY A 217 -0.05 12.87 4.68
C GLY A 217 -0.04 12.01 5.93
N PHE A 218 -1.04 11.14 6.12
CA PHE A 218 -1.15 10.31 7.32
C PHE A 218 -1.40 8.85 6.95
N ASN A 219 -0.99 7.93 7.84
CA ASN A 219 -1.33 6.52 7.68
C ASN A 219 -2.76 6.23 8.18
N SER A 220 -3.33 5.10 7.74
CA SER A 220 -4.70 4.69 8.06
C SER A 220 -4.98 4.60 9.56
N GLU A 221 -4.01 4.12 10.35
CA GLU A 221 -4.15 4.00 11.79
C GLU A 221 -4.25 5.38 12.45
N PHE A 222 -3.39 6.33 12.07
CA PHE A 222 -3.41 7.69 12.58
C PHE A 222 -4.66 8.47 12.18
N MET A 223 -5.20 8.21 10.99
CA MET A 223 -6.44 8.84 10.50
C MET A 223 -7.69 8.44 11.29
N GLU A 224 -7.72 7.22 11.85
CA GLU A 224 -8.93 6.67 12.48
C GLU A 224 -8.89 6.69 14.02
N ARG A 225 -7.70 6.75 14.62
CA ARG A 225 -7.57 6.69 16.07
C ARG A 225 -7.98 8.01 16.71
N GLU A 226 -8.66 7.94 17.84
CA GLU A 226 -9.01 9.14 18.62
C GLU A 226 -7.79 9.91 19.14
N ASP A 227 -6.68 9.18 19.39
CA ASP A 227 -5.38 9.75 19.75
C ASP A 227 -4.50 10.07 18.52
N GLY A 228 -5.05 9.96 17.32
CA GLY A 228 -4.42 10.35 16.06
C GLY A 228 -4.93 11.70 15.55
N TYR A 229 -5.20 11.79 14.25
CA TYR A 229 -5.59 13.03 13.59
C TYR A 229 -6.90 13.63 14.14
N PRO A 230 -7.97 12.88 14.43
CA PRO A 230 -9.20 13.44 15.00
C PRO A 230 -8.98 14.16 16.33
N GLY A 231 -8.23 13.56 17.25
CA GLY A 231 -7.92 14.19 18.53
C GLY A 231 -6.96 15.37 18.39
N LEU A 232 -5.96 15.26 17.49
CA LEU A 232 -5.03 16.35 17.17
C LEU A 232 -5.79 17.59 16.66
N GLN A 233 -6.76 17.40 15.74
CA GLN A 233 -7.62 18.47 15.26
C GLN A 233 -8.42 19.14 16.39
N ASN A 234 -8.97 18.34 17.30
CA ASN A 234 -9.74 18.86 18.43
C ASN A 234 -8.86 19.64 19.41
N THR A 235 -7.64 19.16 19.68
CA THR A 235 -6.73 19.78 20.65
C THR A 235 -6.14 21.08 20.12
N TYR A 236 -5.69 21.08 18.89
CA TYR A 236 -5.04 22.24 18.26
C TYR A 236 -6.00 23.17 17.51
N GLY A 237 -7.25 22.77 17.31
CA GLY A 237 -8.27 23.61 16.68
C GLY A 237 -8.06 23.90 15.20
N PHE A 238 -7.36 23.01 14.45
CA PHE A 238 -7.12 23.18 13.02
C PHE A 238 -7.82 22.08 12.19
N SER A 239 -7.94 22.35 10.89
CA SER A 239 -8.33 21.36 9.88
C SER A 239 -7.40 21.46 8.69
N MET A 240 -6.91 20.34 8.20
CA MET A 240 -6.07 20.24 7.01
C MET A 240 -6.69 19.27 6.01
N ASN A 241 -6.39 19.46 4.73
CA ASN A 241 -6.71 18.47 3.71
C ASN A 241 -5.79 17.26 3.92
N ALA A 242 -6.31 16.20 4.52
CA ALA A 242 -5.54 15.01 4.86
C ALA A 242 -5.68 13.94 3.78
N VAL A 243 -4.55 13.41 3.33
CA VAL A 243 -4.45 12.34 2.35
C VAL A 243 -3.89 11.09 3.03
N GLU A 244 -4.59 9.98 2.85
CA GLU A 244 -4.17 8.71 3.44
C GLU A 244 -3.12 8.02 2.55
N MET A 245 -2.05 7.52 3.18
CA MET A 245 -1.00 6.78 2.48
C MET A 245 -0.25 5.85 3.44
N GLU A 246 0.51 4.94 2.88
CA GLU A 246 1.35 4.01 3.64
C GLU A 246 2.54 4.75 4.28
N ILE A 247 2.97 4.31 5.49
CA ILE A 247 4.00 4.99 6.30
C ILE A 247 5.30 5.22 5.51
N GLY A 248 5.74 4.21 4.75
CA GLY A 248 6.97 4.32 3.94
C GLY A 248 6.89 5.40 2.88
N LEU A 249 5.69 5.70 2.36
CA LEU A 249 5.45 6.67 1.31
C LEU A 249 5.29 8.11 1.82
N MET A 250 4.88 8.30 3.09
CA MET A 250 4.66 9.63 3.67
C MET A 250 5.93 10.49 3.59
N TYR A 251 7.08 9.94 3.95
CA TYR A 251 8.36 10.64 3.91
C TYR A 251 8.80 11.00 2.49
N GLU A 252 8.55 10.12 1.51
CA GLU A 252 8.84 10.40 0.11
C GLU A 252 7.90 11.46 -0.47
N ALA A 253 6.62 11.43 -0.06
CA ALA A 253 5.65 12.45 -0.43
C ALA A 253 6.02 13.84 0.11
N LEU A 254 6.48 13.90 1.37
CA LEU A 254 6.98 15.14 1.98
C LEU A 254 8.25 15.63 1.28
N ARG A 255 9.22 14.75 1.03
CA ARG A 255 10.46 15.07 0.32
C ARG A 255 10.22 15.61 -1.08
N SER A 256 9.21 15.07 -1.78
CA SER A 256 8.83 15.48 -3.15
C SER A 256 7.80 16.61 -3.17
N GLU A 257 7.54 17.27 -2.03
CA GLU A 257 6.63 18.42 -1.90
C GLU A 257 5.20 18.11 -2.37
N LYS A 258 4.75 16.86 -2.23
CA LYS A 258 3.38 16.44 -2.54
C LYS A 258 2.44 16.63 -1.35
N VAL A 259 2.99 16.57 -0.16
CA VAL A 259 2.34 16.94 1.10
C VAL A 259 3.25 17.92 1.85
N ASP A 260 2.68 18.70 2.75
CA ASP A 260 3.38 19.76 3.48
C ASP A 260 3.72 19.31 4.91
N VAL A 261 2.96 18.35 5.46
CA VAL A 261 3.17 17.80 6.80
C VAL A 261 2.79 16.32 6.82
N ILE A 262 3.46 15.55 7.67
CA ILE A 262 3.17 14.14 7.91
C ILE A 262 3.14 13.83 9.40
N SER A 263 2.47 12.76 9.81
CA SER A 263 2.75 12.14 11.11
C SER A 263 4.03 11.30 10.99
N GLY A 264 4.87 11.34 12.01
CA GLY A 264 6.15 10.62 12.01
C GLY A 264 6.53 10.17 13.41
N PHE A 265 7.65 9.46 13.49
CA PHE A 265 8.25 9.07 14.75
C PHE A 265 9.53 9.88 14.94
N SER A 266 9.78 10.40 16.17
CA SER A 266 10.97 11.23 16.48
C SER A 266 12.30 10.52 16.18
N THR A 267 12.27 9.20 16.24
CA THR A 267 13.44 8.33 15.99
C THR A 267 13.62 7.92 14.52
N ASP A 268 12.80 8.41 13.59
CA ASP A 268 12.88 8.02 12.18
C ASP A 268 14.12 8.62 11.50
N GLY A 269 15.02 7.77 11.00
CA GLY A 269 16.26 8.18 10.35
C GLY A 269 16.07 9.05 9.09
N ARG A 270 14.90 9.03 8.47
CA ARG A 270 14.55 9.87 7.31
C ARG A 270 14.39 11.35 7.66
N ILE A 271 14.18 11.68 8.94
CA ILE A 271 14.13 13.08 9.40
C ILE A 271 15.48 13.75 9.09
N ALA A 272 16.57 13.15 9.50
CA ALA A 272 17.92 13.64 9.20
C ALA A 272 18.28 13.49 7.72
N ALA A 273 17.94 12.34 7.11
CA ALA A 273 18.28 12.04 5.72
C ALA A 273 17.64 13.01 4.70
N TYR A 274 16.45 13.53 5.01
CA TYR A 274 15.67 14.44 4.13
C TYR A 274 15.67 15.88 4.65
N ASN A 275 16.42 16.18 5.71
CA ASN A 275 16.48 17.51 6.36
C ASN A 275 15.07 18.02 6.73
N LEU A 276 14.26 17.16 7.34
CA LEU A 276 12.91 17.48 7.75
C LEU A 276 12.91 18.23 9.08
N ARG A 277 11.91 19.10 9.26
CA ARG A 277 11.69 19.79 10.51
C ARG A 277 10.63 19.09 11.35
N VAL A 278 10.97 18.73 12.57
CA VAL A 278 9.98 18.24 13.55
C VAL A 278 9.26 19.46 14.15
N LEU A 279 7.93 19.40 14.18
CA LEU A 279 7.09 20.41 14.83
C LEU A 279 7.00 20.09 16.33
N GLU A 280 7.03 21.12 17.16
CA GLU A 280 6.92 21.00 18.61
C GLU A 280 5.46 20.75 19.01
N ASP A 281 5.25 19.78 19.91
CA ASP A 281 3.96 19.49 20.56
C ASP A 281 3.81 20.35 21.83
N ASP A 282 3.55 21.64 21.67
CA ASP A 282 3.51 22.63 22.74
C ASP A 282 2.29 22.46 23.67
N LEU A 283 1.26 21.72 23.25
CA LEU A 283 0.11 21.37 24.07
C LEU A 283 0.22 20.01 24.75
N ASN A 284 1.34 19.28 24.53
CA ASN A 284 1.59 17.93 25.06
C ASN A 284 0.45 16.95 24.76
N TYR A 285 -0.01 16.97 23.51
CA TYR A 285 -1.05 16.09 23.05
C TYR A 285 -0.60 14.62 23.03
N PHE A 286 0.62 14.36 22.57
CA PHE A 286 1.17 13.01 22.48
C PHE A 286 1.74 12.54 23.84
N PRO A 287 1.36 11.34 24.31
CA PRO A 287 1.98 10.75 25.48
C PRO A 287 3.41 10.29 25.15
N PRO A 288 4.26 10.06 26.17
CA PRO A 288 5.56 9.43 25.95
C PRO A 288 5.43 8.00 25.43
N TYR A 289 6.23 7.65 24.41
CA TYR A 289 6.22 6.36 23.73
C TYR A 289 7.52 5.59 24.00
N TYR A 290 7.69 5.04 25.20
CA TYR A 290 8.81 4.14 25.45
C TYR A 290 8.54 2.76 24.86
N ALA A 291 9.50 2.22 24.10
CA ALA A 291 9.44 0.86 23.61
C ALA A 291 9.64 -0.14 24.75
N ALA A 292 8.79 -1.14 24.82
CA ALA A 292 8.85 -2.20 25.82
C ALA A 292 8.39 -3.54 25.25
N PRO A 293 8.93 -4.69 25.71
CA PRO A 293 8.42 -5.98 25.32
C PRO A 293 7.03 -6.21 25.92
N LEU A 294 6.03 -6.45 25.07
CA LEU A 294 4.72 -6.96 25.46
C LEU A 294 4.68 -8.46 25.20
N ALA A 295 4.43 -9.23 26.24
CA ALA A 295 4.45 -10.69 26.16
C ALA A 295 3.19 -11.31 26.77
N ARG A 296 2.78 -12.47 26.24
CA ARG A 296 1.69 -13.28 26.78
C ARG A 296 2.07 -13.81 28.16
N ARG A 297 1.12 -13.77 29.09
CA ARG A 297 1.33 -14.31 30.45
C ARG A 297 1.76 -15.79 30.49
N PRO A 298 1.17 -16.69 29.67
CA PRO A 298 1.62 -18.09 29.64
C PRO A 298 3.10 -18.25 29.34
N ILE A 299 3.64 -17.46 28.40
CA ILE A 299 5.06 -17.50 28.03
C ILE A 299 5.94 -17.02 29.18
N LEU A 300 5.57 -15.93 29.87
CA LEU A 300 6.32 -15.46 31.05
C LEU A 300 6.24 -16.43 32.23
N THR A 301 5.18 -17.23 32.32
CA THR A 301 5.07 -18.30 33.32
C THR A 301 5.94 -19.52 32.97
N GLN A 302 5.99 -19.87 31.69
CA GLN A 302 6.78 -20.98 31.16
C GLN A 302 8.28 -20.67 31.16
N TYR A 303 8.65 -19.42 30.82
CA TYR A 303 10.02 -18.93 30.69
C TYR A 303 10.23 -17.66 31.52
N PRO A 304 10.26 -17.76 32.88
CA PRO A 304 10.36 -16.59 33.76
C PRO A 304 11.68 -15.82 33.60
N GLU A 305 12.72 -16.44 33.06
CA GLU A 305 14.00 -15.81 32.74
C GLU A 305 13.88 -14.69 31.73
N LEU A 306 12.85 -14.68 30.86
CA LEU A 306 12.65 -13.64 29.86
C LEU A 306 12.60 -12.24 30.49
N ALA A 307 11.95 -12.10 31.65
CA ALA A 307 11.87 -10.82 32.35
C ALA A 307 13.25 -10.29 32.78
N GLU A 308 14.14 -11.18 33.20
CA GLU A 308 15.50 -10.80 33.61
C GLU A 308 16.39 -10.52 32.40
N ILE A 309 16.18 -11.24 31.30
CA ILE A 309 16.86 -11.02 30.02
C ILE A 309 16.60 -9.59 29.52
N PHE A 310 15.34 -9.18 29.46
CA PHE A 310 14.98 -7.84 28.97
C PHE A 310 15.40 -6.70 29.89
N LYS A 311 15.52 -6.94 31.20
CA LYS A 311 16.09 -5.93 32.11
C LYS A 311 17.54 -5.55 31.77
N LYS A 312 18.31 -6.45 31.16
CA LYS A 312 19.67 -6.16 30.72
C LYS A 312 19.75 -5.15 29.58
N LEU A 313 18.69 -5.07 28.75
CA LEU A 313 18.57 -4.12 27.64
C LEU A 313 17.92 -2.80 28.07
N ALA A 314 17.18 -2.79 29.18
CA ALA A 314 16.45 -1.62 29.64
C ALA A 314 17.36 -0.41 29.84
N GLY A 315 16.99 0.72 29.22
CA GLY A 315 17.72 2.00 29.30
C GLY A 315 19.04 2.05 28.53
N LYS A 316 19.37 1.02 27.72
CA LYS A 316 20.60 1.02 26.92
C LYS A 316 20.43 1.62 25.52
N ILE A 317 19.20 1.77 25.07
CA ILE A 317 18.89 2.33 23.74
C ILE A 317 18.44 3.78 23.96
N THR A 318 19.20 4.73 23.48
CA THR A 318 18.80 6.15 23.46
C THR A 318 18.00 6.46 22.19
N GLU A 319 17.36 7.64 22.13
CA GLU A 319 16.70 8.11 20.92
C GLU A 319 17.70 8.28 19.75
N GLU A 320 18.91 8.76 20.06
CA GLU A 320 19.98 8.93 19.09
C GLU A 320 20.45 7.57 18.53
N ASP A 321 20.62 6.56 19.39
CA ASP A 321 20.95 5.20 18.93
C ASP A 321 19.87 4.65 18.01
N MET A 322 18.60 4.85 18.35
CA MET A 322 17.49 4.37 17.56
C MET A 322 17.38 5.11 16.21
N MET A 323 17.60 6.43 16.19
CA MET A 323 17.66 7.22 14.96
C MET A 323 18.76 6.71 14.02
N GLU A 324 19.96 6.46 14.58
CA GLU A 324 21.09 5.94 13.81
C GLU A 324 20.79 4.55 13.25
N MET A 325 20.24 3.65 14.06
CA MET A 325 19.83 2.32 13.61
C MET A 325 18.78 2.35 12.51
N ASN A 326 17.76 3.20 12.65
CA ASN A 326 16.75 3.42 11.63
C ASN A 326 17.37 3.98 10.34
N TYR A 327 18.30 4.92 10.44
CA TYR A 327 19.03 5.46 9.30
C TYR A 327 19.82 4.39 8.56
N GLN A 328 20.53 3.51 9.27
CA GLN A 328 21.29 2.42 8.67
C GLN A 328 20.40 1.46 7.88
N VAL A 329 19.20 1.17 8.37
CA VAL A 329 18.25 0.33 7.63
C VAL A 329 17.61 1.09 6.46
N ASP A 330 17.07 2.28 6.70
CA ASP A 330 16.25 3.00 5.73
C ASP A 330 17.11 3.63 4.61
N ARG A 331 18.28 4.16 4.94
CA ARG A 331 19.15 4.87 4.01
C ARG A 331 20.30 4.01 3.48
N GLU A 332 21.03 3.33 4.36
CA GLU A 332 22.19 2.52 3.99
C GLU A 332 21.79 1.13 3.50
N LYS A 333 20.52 0.75 3.64
CA LYS A 333 19.95 -0.53 3.19
C LYS A 333 20.55 -1.76 3.88
N ARG A 334 21.05 -1.57 5.11
CA ARG A 334 21.44 -2.70 5.97
C ARG A 334 20.20 -3.47 6.42
N SER A 335 20.32 -4.77 6.64
CA SER A 335 19.19 -5.54 7.16
C SER A 335 18.93 -5.20 8.63
N PRO A 336 17.66 -5.18 9.10
CA PRO A 336 17.33 -4.98 10.52
C PRO A 336 18.08 -5.92 11.45
N SER A 337 18.28 -7.18 11.05
CA SER A 337 19.03 -8.17 11.80
C SER A 337 20.50 -7.79 11.96
N ALA A 338 21.15 -7.32 10.91
CA ALA A 338 22.56 -6.91 10.96
C ALA A 338 22.76 -5.68 11.85
N VAL A 339 21.82 -4.72 11.81
CA VAL A 339 21.86 -3.51 12.62
C VAL A 339 21.60 -3.85 14.09
N ALA A 340 20.59 -4.67 14.38
CA ALA A 340 20.26 -5.11 15.73
C ALA A 340 21.43 -5.84 16.41
N ARG A 341 22.07 -6.77 15.71
CA ARG A 341 23.23 -7.51 16.22
C ARG A 341 24.45 -6.61 16.45
N ALA A 342 24.75 -5.70 15.52
CA ALA A 342 25.84 -4.75 15.68
C ALA A 342 25.67 -3.90 16.95
N PHE A 343 24.47 -3.34 17.16
CA PHE A 343 24.17 -2.57 18.37
C PHE A 343 24.30 -3.42 19.66
N LEU A 344 23.81 -4.66 19.64
CA LEU A 344 23.94 -5.54 20.79
C LEU A 344 25.40 -5.87 21.10
N ASP A 345 26.24 -6.13 20.08
CA ASP A 345 27.68 -6.39 20.26
C ASP A 345 28.40 -5.15 20.82
N GLU A 346 28.10 -3.95 20.33
CA GLU A 346 28.61 -2.68 20.84
C GLU A 346 28.16 -2.41 22.28
N SER A 347 26.95 -2.85 22.66
CA SER A 347 26.38 -2.73 23.99
C SER A 347 26.89 -3.80 24.97
N GLY A 348 27.84 -4.65 24.55
CA GLY A 348 28.48 -5.66 25.37
C GLY A 348 27.78 -7.04 25.39
N PHE A 349 26.85 -7.27 24.49
CA PHE A 349 26.24 -8.58 24.27
C PHE A 349 26.96 -9.27 23.09
N SER A 350 27.68 -10.35 23.34
CA SER A 350 28.35 -11.11 22.27
C SER A 350 27.33 -11.96 21.53
N THR A 351 26.71 -11.39 20.47
CA THR A 351 25.62 -12.07 19.74
C THR A 351 26.07 -13.39 19.11
N VAL A 352 25.21 -14.38 19.17
CA VAL A 352 25.40 -15.72 18.57
C VAL A 352 24.66 -15.83 17.24
N PRO A 353 25.08 -16.71 16.32
CA PRO A 353 24.27 -17.03 15.14
C PRO A 353 22.87 -17.48 15.56
N LYS A 354 21.89 -17.22 14.70
CA LYS A 354 20.50 -17.68 14.91
C LYS A 354 20.49 -19.17 15.13
N LYS A 355 19.79 -19.62 16.19
CA LYS A 355 19.62 -21.03 16.50
C LYS A 355 18.71 -21.70 15.46
N GLU A 356 19.03 -22.93 15.10
CA GLU A 356 18.22 -23.79 14.25
C GLU A 356 17.43 -24.78 15.10
N GLY A 357 16.16 -24.99 14.76
CA GLY A 357 15.30 -25.94 15.47
C GLY A 357 13.84 -25.53 15.43
N GLU A 358 13.00 -26.30 16.09
CA GLU A 358 11.61 -25.94 16.36
C GLU A 358 11.59 -24.75 17.33
N ALA A 359 10.75 -23.75 17.03
CA ALA A 359 10.70 -22.54 17.83
C ALA A 359 9.99 -22.76 19.17
N ASP A 360 10.60 -22.31 20.25
CA ASP A 360 10.02 -22.32 21.59
C ASP A 360 9.03 -21.16 21.78
N LEU A 361 9.28 -20.03 21.10
CA LEU A 361 8.41 -18.87 21.11
C LEU A 361 8.49 -18.04 19.82
N VAL A 362 7.44 -17.25 19.57
CA VAL A 362 7.28 -16.42 18.40
C VAL A 362 7.36 -14.94 18.79
N VAL A 363 8.31 -14.22 18.20
CA VAL A 363 8.41 -12.75 18.32
C VAL A 363 7.83 -12.10 17.08
N GLY A 364 6.82 -11.24 17.27
CA GLY A 364 6.18 -10.46 16.20
C GLY A 364 6.73 -9.07 16.05
N SER A 365 6.35 -8.37 14.96
CA SER A 365 6.59 -6.95 14.79
C SER A 365 5.47 -6.25 14.02
N LYS A 366 5.32 -4.94 14.25
CA LYS A 366 4.56 -4.03 13.39
C LYS A 366 5.31 -3.83 12.07
N ASN A 367 4.68 -3.14 11.12
CA ASN A 367 5.19 -2.96 9.76
C ASN A 367 5.96 -1.62 9.60
N PHE A 368 7.01 -1.39 10.40
CA PHE A 368 7.93 -0.26 10.24
C PHE A 368 9.31 -0.57 10.83
N THR A 369 10.33 0.15 10.36
CA THR A 369 11.75 -0.15 10.52
C THR A 369 12.17 -0.37 11.97
N GLU A 370 11.85 0.56 12.87
CA GLU A 370 12.19 0.47 14.28
C GLU A 370 11.66 -0.80 14.93
N ASN A 371 10.41 -1.16 14.62
CA ASN A 371 9.80 -2.35 15.21
C ASN A 371 10.43 -3.65 14.67
N PHE A 372 10.92 -3.64 13.41
CA PHE A 372 11.73 -4.75 12.89
C PHE A 372 13.05 -4.88 13.62
N ILE A 373 13.76 -3.77 13.84
CA ILE A 373 15.04 -3.75 14.57
C ILE A 373 14.86 -4.27 16.00
N LEU A 374 13.85 -3.76 16.71
CA LEU A 374 13.57 -4.17 18.08
C LEU A 374 13.18 -5.65 18.18
N ALA A 375 12.37 -6.17 17.23
CA ALA A 375 12.02 -7.59 17.22
C ALA A 375 13.23 -8.50 16.97
N GLU A 376 14.15 -8.08 16.08
CA GLU A 376 15.42 -8.77 15.86
C GLU A 376 16.33 -8.73 17.10
N MET A 377 16.39 -7.58 17.81
CA MET A 377 17.12 -7.46 19.09
C MET A 377 16.52 -8.40 20.14
N PHE A 378 15.19 -8.45 20.25
CA PHE A 378 14.53 -9.32 21.22
C PHE A 378 14.86 -10.78 20.95
N ALA A 379 14.76 -11.22 19.70
CA ALA A 379 15.10 -12.58 19.30
C ALA A 379 16.57 -12.90 19.59
N ALA A 380 17.49 -12.04 19.16
CA ALA A 380 18.92 -12.25 19.35
C ALA A 380 19.30 -12.29 20.83
N LEU A 381 18.69 -11.44 21.66
CA LEU A 381 18.97 -11.39 23.11
C LEU A 381 18.42 -12.64 23.83
N ILE A 382 17.22 -13.13 23.45
CA ILE A 382 16.66 -14.35 24.00
C ILE A 382 17.55 -15.55 23.66
N GLU A 383 17.94 -15.67 22.38
CA GLU A 383 18.81 -16.77 21.92
C GLU A 383 20.21 -16.72 22.52
N LEU A 384 20.74 -15.54 22.84
CA LEU A 384 22.04 -15.38 23.52
C LEU A 384 21.96 -15.80 24.99
N GLU A 385 20.96 -15.34 25.71
CA GLU A 385 20.88 -15.42 27.17
C GLU A 385 20.11 -16.65 27.69
N SER A 386 19.55 -17.43 26.78
CA SER A 386 18.80 -18.66 27.11
C SER A 386 19.10 -19.79 26.12
N ASN A 387 18.51 -20.97 26.34
CA ASN A 387 18.56 -22.07 25.37
C ASN A 387 17.37 -22.05 24.39
N LEU A 388 16.52 -21.04 24.44
CA LEU A 388 15.32 -20.95 23.62
C LEU A 388 15.65 -20.62 22.17
N THR A 389 14.81 -21.13 21.26
CA THR A 389 14.83 -20.87 19.82
C THR A 389 13.66 -19.94 19.48
N VAL A 390 13.93 -18.88 18.70
CA VAL A 390 12.95 -17.86 18.39
C VAL A 390 12.55 -17.85 16.91
N GLU A 391 11.25 -17.95 16.64
CA GLU A 391 10.69 -17.63 15.32
C GLU A 391 10.33 -16.15 15.25
N LEU A 392 10.77 -15.47 14.18
CA LEU A 392 10.36 -14.09 13.90
C LEU A 392 9.22 -14.07 12.89
N ARG A 393 8.09 -13.45 13.26
CA ARG A 393 6.96 -13.14 12.38
C ARG A 393 6.80 -11.63 12.30
N GLN A 394 7.34 -11.05 11.25
CA GLN A 394 7.41 -9.60 11.07
C GLN A 394 6.31 -9.07 10.15
N GLY A 395 5.94 -7.77 10.33
CA GLY A 395 5.09 -7.05 9.40
C GLY A 395 3.58 -7.28 9.54
N PHE A 396 3.08 -7.48 10.77
CA PHE A 396 1.64 -7.65 11.04
C PHE A 396 0.77 -6.41 10.75
N GLY A 397 1.32 -5.32 10.25
CA GLY A 397 0.59 -4.06 10.07
C GLY A 397 0.59 -3.22 11.35
N GLY A 398 -0.60 -2.73 11.76
CA GLY A 398 -0.73 -1.83 12.92
C GLY A 398 -0.93 -2.55 14.25
N THR A 399 -1.08 -1.74 15.32
CA THR A 399 -1.24 -2.19 16.71
C THR A 399 -2.34 -3.21 16.91
N LYS A 400 -3.50 -2.98 16.28
CA LYS A 400 -4.69 -3.82 16.52
C LYS A 400 -4.53 -5.24 15.97
N LEU A 401 -3.95 -5.39 14.78
CA LEU A 401 -3.70 -6.70 14.17
C LEU A 401 -2.71 -7.52 15.02
N LEU A 402 -1.65 -6.87 15.50
CA LEU A 402 -0.64 -7.55 16.32
C LEU A 402 -1.18 -7.89 17.71
N MET A 403 -2.04 -7.03 18.28
CA MET A 403 -2.75 -7.30 19.53
C MET A 403 -3.71 -8.49 19.41
N ASP A 404 -4.39 -8.66 18.28
CA ASP A 404 -5.23 -9.83 18.04
C ASP A 404 -4.38 -11.10 17.83
N ALA A 405 -3.24 -11.00 17.13
CA ALA A 405 -2.30 -12.12 16.98
C ALA A 405 -1.74 -12.60 18.33
N ILE A 406 -1.42 -11.68 19.26
CA ILE A 406 -0.95 -12.07 20.60
C ILE A 406 -2.07 -12.72 21.43
N LYS A 407 -3.30 -12.22 21.34
CA LYS A 407 -4.47 -12.81 22.03
C LYS A 407 -4.79 -14.21 21.52
N ASN A 408 -4.67 -14.43 20.20
CA ASN A 408 -4.93 -15.71 19.56
C ASN A 408 -3.79 -16.73 19.78
N GLY A 409 -2.60 -16.28 20.18
CA GLY A 409 -1.44 -17.12 20.36
C GLY A 409 -0.62 -17.36 19.09
N ASP A 410 -0.86 -16.57 18.04
CA ASP A 410 -0.06 -16.59 16.80
C ASP A 410 1.31 -15.93 17.00
N VAL A 411 1.41 -15.07 18.01
CA VAL A 411 2.62 -14.36 18.47
C VAL A 411 2.66 -14.42 19.99
N ASP A 412 3.84 -14.64 20.58
CA ASP A 412 4.03 -14.73 22.01
C ASP A 412 4.49 -13.41 22.64
N MET A 413 5.23 -12.60 21.89
CA MET A 413 5.66 -11.28 22.32
C MET A 413 6.00 -10.38 21.12
N TYR A 414 6.01 -9.07 21.35
CA TYR A 414 6.46 -8.09 20.37
C TYR A 414 6.86 -6.75 21.04
N PRO A 415 7.64 -5.88 20.35
CA PRO A 415 7.92 -4.53 20.81
C PRO A 415 6.66 -3.66 20.71
N GLU A 416 6.17 -3.17 21.85
CA GLU A 416 5.06 -2.22 21.91
C GLU A 416 5.53 -0.92 22.57
N TYR A 417 4.74 0.14 22.40
CA TYR A 417 5.06 1.46 22.95
C TYR A 417 4.08 1.83 24.07
N THR A 418 4.59 2.39 25.15
CA THR A 418 3.80 2.71 26.35
C THR A 418 2.62 3.63 26.07
N GLY A 419 2.82 4.67 25.24
CA GLY A 419 1.75 5.57 24.83
C GLY A 419 0.66 4.86 24.02
N THR A 420 1.05 3.99 23.08
CA THR A 420 0.11 3.17 22.32
C THR A 420 -0.65 2.18 23.22
N ALA A 421 0.05 1.52 24.15
CA ALA A 421 -0.58 0.62 25.10
C ALA A 421 -1.60 1.39 25.98
N LEU A 422 -1.26 2.59 26.44
CA LEU A 422 -2.15 3.44 27.24
C LEU A 422 -3.41 3.83 26.45
N LEU A 423 -3.24 4.40 25.25
CA LEU A 423 -4.33 5.06 24.52
C LEU A 423 -5.16 4.10 23.65
N VAL A 424 -4.55 3.02 23.15
CA VAL A 424 -5.21 2.08 22.22
C VAL A 424 -5.64 0.78 22.90
N MET A 425 -4.80 0.23 23.77
CA MET A 425 -5.07 -1.08 24.37
C MET A 425 -5.85 -0.98 25.69
N LEU A 426 -5.47 -0.04 26.56
CA LEU A 426 -6.05 0.11 27.89
C LEU A 426 -7.23 1.07 27.91
N GLN A 427 -7.17 2.17 27.17
CA GLN A 427 -8.20 3.20 27.03
C GLN A 427 -8.81 3.64 28.37
N PRO A 428 -7.99 4.11 29.34
CA PRO A 428 -8.53 4.59 30.60
C PRO A 428 -9.31 5.88 30.39
N PRO A 429 -10.17 6.28 31.37
CA PRO A 429 -10.88 7.56 31.32
C PRO A 429 -9.92 8.76 31.17
N ALA A 430 -10.38 9.83 30.48
CA ALA A 430 -9.55 10.99 30.13
C ALA A 430 -8.82 11.60 31.35
N HIS A 431 -9.48 11.73 32.51
CA HIS A 431 -8.85 12.27 33.72
C HIS A 431 -7.66 11.43 34.23
N VAL A 432 -7.63 10.12 33.92
CA VAL A 432 -6.47 9.23 34.22
C VAL A 432 -5.35 9.54 33.23
N ILE A 433 -5.69 9.64 31.95
CA ILE A 433 -4.72 10.00 30.89
C ILE A 433 -4.04 11.32 31.23
N ASP A 434 -4.82 12.38 31.52
CA ASP A 434 -4.33 13.72 31.87
C ASP A 434 -3.37 13.70 33.07
N SER A 435 -3.62 12.80 34.02
CA SER A 435 -2.75 12.65 35.21
C SER A 435 -1.43 11.97 34.91
N LEU A 436 -1.32 11.22 33.81
CA LEU A 436 -0.17 10.38 33.47
C LEU A 436 0.73 11.00 32.39
N ILE A 437 0.18 11.69 31.38
CA ILE A 437 0.89 12.16 30.18
C ILE A 437 2.17 12.95 30.53
N GLY A 438 2.15 13.76 31.57
CA GLY A 438 3.31 14.58 31.97
C GLY A 438 4.52 13.82 32.53
N SER A 439 4.48 12.47 32.63
CA SER A 439 5.57 11.68 33.20
C SER A 439 5.72 10.31 32.52
N PRO A 440 6.80 10.11 31.75
CA PRO A 440 7.06 8.83 31.10
C PRO A 440 7.06 7.64 32.06
N GLU A 441 7.64 7.83 33.24
CA GLU A 441 7.73 6.79 34.26
C GLU A 441 6.34 6.40 34.80
N ARG A 442 5.45 7.37 35.03
CA ARG A 442 4.08 7.07 35.48
C ARG A 442 3.26 6.35 34.40
N VAL A 443 3.44 6.74 33.14
CA VAL A 443 2.81 6.03 32.01
C VAL A 443 3.27 4.58 31.97
N TYR A 444 4.61 4.34 32.05
CA TYR A 444 5.17 2.99 32.06
C TYR A 444 4.64 2.14 33.21
N GLN A 445 4.67 2.65 34.43
CA GLN A 445 4.20 1.94 35.62
C GLN A 445 2.71 1.61 35.53
N TYR A 446 1.90 2.55 35.07
CA TYR A 446 0.47 2.33 34.87
C TYR A 446 0.22 1.24 33.84
N VAL A 447 0.83 1.34 32.65
CA VAL A 447 0.70 0.35 31.58
C VAL A 447 1.15 -1.02 32.04
N GLN A 448 2.32 -1.10 32.70
CA GLN A 448 2.85 -2.36 33.22
C GLN A 448 1.89 -3.03 34.22
N LYS A 449 1.29 -2.25 35.12
CA LYS A 449 0.34 -2.75 36.12
C LYS A 449 -0.93 -3.28 35.42
N GLU A 450 -1.57 -2.43 34.61
CA GLU A 450 -2.86 -2.77 33.99
C GLU A 450 -2.74 -3.91 32.96
N CYS A 451 -1.61 -4.00 32.23
CA CYS A 451 -1.36 -5.15 31.33
C CYS A 451 -1.12 -6.46 32.08
N ARG A 452 -0.68 -6.41 33.35
CA ARG A 452 -0.58 -7.63 34.18
C ARG A 452 -1.92 -8.16 34.65
N ASP A 453 -2.93 -7.30 34.76
CA ASP A 453 -4.25 -7.64 35.29
C ASP A 453 -5.23 -8.09 34.18
N LYS A 454 -4.91 -7.82 32.92
CA LYS A 454 -5.65 -8.24 31.71
C LYS A 454 -5.01 -9.41 31.00
#